data_9aaac9df207741d8e3d4185d64bf1b2c
#
_entry.id   9aaac9df207741d8e3d4185d64bf1b2c
#
_cell.length_a   1.000
_cell.length_b   1.000
_cell.length_c   1.000
_cell.angle_alpha   90.00
_cell.angle_beta   90.00
_cell.angle_gamma   90.00
#
_symmetry.space_group_name_H-M   'P 1'
#
loop_
_entity.id
_entity.type
_entity.pdbx_description
1 polymer ?
#
loop_
_entity_poly.entity_id
_entity_poly.type
_entity_poly.pdbx_seq_one_letter_code
_entity_poly.pdbx_strand_id
1 'polypeptide(L)'
;MYELKKYHGDKVMSLTYEDDSNSFSVGIIAPGEYQFGAIRKEIFTVTHGSISAWHEDSKNWANYGINEQFIIPAQKNFKLKVDGISAYICHYE
;
A
#
# COMPACT_ATOMS: atom_id res chain seq x y z
N MET A 1 -19.76 2.83 -2.51
CA MET A 1 -19.07 3.74 -3.44
C MET A 1 -17.63 3.31 -3.63
N TYR A 2 -17.12 3.40 -4.84
CA TYR A 2 -15.72 3.07 -5.11
C TYR A 2 -15.10 4.12 -6.03
N GLU A 3 -13.77 4.20 -6.01
CA GLU A 3 -13.03 5.18 -6.78
C GLU A 3 -11.72 4.59 -7.28
N LEU A 4 -11.39 4.82 -8.55
CA LEU A 4 -10.10 4.46 -9.13
C LEU A 4 -9.12 5.61 -8.87
N LYS A 5 -7.98 5.29 -8.26
CA LYS A 5 -6.90 6.25 -8.02
C LYS A 5 -5.64 5.80 -8.72
N LYS A 6 -4.93 6.76 -9.31
CA LYS A 6 -3.68 6.53 -10.02
C LYS A 6 -2.61 7.40 -9.39
N TYR A 7 -1.45 6.82 -9.13
CA TYR A 7 -0.33 7.51 -8.52
C TYR A 7 0.92 7.33 -9.36
N HIS A 8 1.85 8.30 -9.28
CA HIS A 8 3.18 8.18 -9.87
C HIS A 8 3.14 7.84 -11.36
N GLY A 9 2.33 8.57 -12.15
CA GLY A 9 2.25 8.34 -13.58
C GLY A 9 1.63 7.00 -13.95
N ASP A 10 0.60 6.59 -13.21
CA ASP A 10 -0.13 5.34 -13.44
C ASP A 10 0.67 4.08 -13.09
N LYS A 11 1.83 4.21 -12.43
CA LYS A 11 2.61 3.05 -12.02
C LYS A 11 2.05 2.37 -10.77
N VAL A 12 1.25 3.09 -9.99
CA VAL A 12 0.50 2.54 -8.87
C VAL A 12 -0.95 2.89 -9.10
N MET A 13 -1.81 1.87 -9.16
CA MET A 13 -3.25 2.07 -9.39
C MET A 13 -4.01 1.30 -8.34
N SER A 14 -5.03 1.93 -7.76
CA SER A 14 -5.86 1.28 -6.74
C SER A 14 -7.33 1.61 -6.94
N LEU A 15 -8.18 0.65 -6.59
CA LEU A 15 -9.62 0.85 -6.45
C LEU A 15 -9.91 0.91 -4.97
N THR A 16 -10.50 2.01 -4.54
CA THR A 16 -10.86 2.23 -3.14
C THR A 16 -12.37 2.10 -2.99
N TYR A 17 -12.78 1.36 -1.98
CA TYR A 17 -14.18 1.19 -1.62
C TYR A 17 -14.40 1.69 -0.20
N GLU A 18 -15.51 2.38 0.01
CA GLU A 18 -15.87 2.87 1.34
C GLU A 18 -17.38 2.84 1.53
N ASP A 19 -17.82 2.34 2.68
CA ASP A 19 -19.20 2.44 3.13
C ASP A 19 -19.17 2.72 4.64
N ASP A 20 -20.33 2.62 5.31
CA ASP A 20 -20.44 2.97 6.74
C ASP A 20 -19.59 2.05 7.64
N SER A 21 -19.29 0.84 7.19
CA SER A 21 -18.61 -0.17 8.01
C SER A 21 -17.25 -0.59 7.48
N ASN A 22 -16.95 -0.29 6.21
CA ASN A 22 -15.75 -0.80 5.54
C ASN A 22 -15.04 0.31 4.80
N SER A 23 -13.71 0.25 4.83
CA SER A 23 -12.88 1.13 4.00
C SER A 23 -11.63 0.34 3.62
N PHE A 24 -11.47 0.07 2.32
CA PHE A 24 -10.31 -0.66 1.83
C PHE A 24 -10.03 -0.31 0.37
N SER A 25 -8.83 -0.64 -0.07
CA SER A 25 -8.48 -0.56 -1.48
C SER A 25 -7.78 -1.83 -1.92
N VAL A 26 -7.85 -2.09 -3.23
CA VAL A 26 -7.06 -3.13 -3.88
C VAL A 26 -6.19 -2.43 -4.91
N GLY A 27 -4.93 -2.82 -5.01
CA GLY A 27 -4.01 -2.09 -5.86
C GLY A 27 -2.96 -2.95 -6.53
N ILE A 28 -2.38 -2.39 -7.59
CA ILE A 28 -1.29 -2.99 -8.35
C ILE A 28 -0.17 -1.97 -8.43
N ILE A 29 1.07 -2.45 -8.23
CA ILE A 29 2.27 -1.63 -8.24
C ILE A 29 3.20 -2.14 -9.32
N ALA A 30 3.58 -1.28 -10.27
CA ALA A 30 4.62 -1.58 -11.27
C ALA A 30 6.00 -1.46 -10.63
N PRO A 31 7.04 -2.11 -11.21
CA PRO A 31 8.39 -2.02 -10.66
C PRO A 31 8.86 -0.59 -10.45
N GLY A 32 9.45 -0.33 -9.28
CA GLY A 32 9.95 1.00 -8.91
C GLY A 32 9.90 1.24 -7.42
N GLU A 33 10.24 2.46 -7.03
CA GLU A 33 10.20 2.92 -5.65
C GLU A 33 9.32 4.16 -5.58
N TYR A 34 8.40 4.20 -4.60
CA TYR A 34 7.37 5.24 -4.52
C TYR A 34 7.21 5.72 -3.08
N GLN A 35 6.99 7.02 -2.90
CA GLN A 35 6.76 7.60 -1.59
C GLN A 35 5.30 8.01 -1.43
N PHE A 36 4.74 7.74 -0.25
CA PHE A 36 3.36 8.07 0.11
C PHE A 36 3.28 8.65 1.51
N GLY A 37 2.16 9.28 1.81
CA GLY A 37 1.81 9.66 3.18
C GLY A 37 0.49 9.03 3.58
N ALA A 38 0.42 8.50 4.78
CA ALA A 38 -0.80 7.90 5.31
C ALA A 38 -1.53 8.92 6.16
N ILE A 39 -2.79 9.23 5.82
CA ILE A 39 -3.65 10.09 6.63
C ILE A 39 -4.27 9.25 7.75
N ARG A 40 -4.72 8.05 7.42
CA ARG A 40 -5.31 7.07 8.34
C ARG A 40 -4.33 5.90 8.49
N LYS A 41 -4.53 5.10 9.53
CA LYS A 41 -3.79 3.85 9.68
C LYS A 41 -4.10 2.94 8.49
N GLU A 42 -3.08 2.35 7.88
CA GLU A 42 -3.21 1.48 6.72
C GLU A 42 -2.64 0.12 7.03
N ILE A 43 -3.42 -0.93 6.74
CA ILE A 43 -3.01 -2.31 6.92
C ILE A 43 -2.95 -2.96 5.56
N PHE A 44 -1.73 -3.22 5.08
CA PHE A 44 -1.48 -3.83 3.79
C PHE A 44 -1.35 -5.34 3.91
N THR A 45 -1.98 -6.06 2.99
CA THR A 45 -1.76 -7.50 2.80
C THR A 45 -1.29 -7.70 1.37
N VAL A 46 -0.14 -8.34 1.20
CA VAL A 46 0.40 -8.62 -0.13
C VAL A 46 -0.38 -9.78 -0.74
N THR A 47 -0.91 -9.59 -1.95
CA THR A 47 -1.71 -10.60 -2.64
C THR A 47 -0.99 -11.22 -3.84
N HIS A 48 0.01 -10.52 -4.38
CA HIS A 48 0.83 -11.03 -5.47
C HIS A 48 2.22 -10.38 -5.42
N GLY A 49 3.25 -11.15 -5.77
CA GLY A 49 4.62 -10.65 -5.78
C GLY A 49 5.19 -10.47 -4.38
N SER A 50 6.02 -9.46 -4.21
CA SER A 50 6.53 -9.06 -2.90
C SER A 50 6.71 -7.55 -2.86
N ILE A 51 6.52 -6.96 -1.68
CA ILE A 51 6.58 -5.52 -1.50
C ILE A 51 7.56 -5.23 -0.36
N SER A 52 8.54 -4.35 -0.63
CA SER A 52 9.38 -3.81 0.42
C SER A 52 8.78 -2.48 0.86
N ALA A 53 8.67 -2.28 2.17
CA ALA A 53 8.16 -1.05 2.74
C ALA A 53 9.21 -0.41 3.64
N TRP A 54 9.40 0.90 3.49
CA TRP A 54 10.21 1.70 4.39
C TRP A 54 9.28 2.34 5.40
N HIS A 55 9.60 2.12 6.69
CA HIS A 55 8.80 2.61 7.81
C HIS A 55 9.46 3.82 8.43
N GLU A 56 8.74 4.92 8.55
CA GLU A 56 9.29 6.18 9.06
C GLU A 56 9.80 6.05 10.49
N ASP A 57 9.07 5.34 11.35
CA ASP A 57 9.45 5.23 12.77
C ASP A 57 10.77 4.50 12.98
N SER A 58 10.99 3.39 12.27
CA SER A 58 12.23 2.62 12.37
C SER A 58 13.31 3.09 11.42
N LYS A 59 12.93 3.82 10.37
CA LYS A 59 13.79 4.24 9.26
C LYS A 59 14.45 3.06 8.57
N ASN A 60 13.77 1.92 8.54
CA ASN A 60 14.26 0.68 7.95
C ASN A 60 13.30 0.14 6.90
N TRP A 61 13.87 -0.57 5.93
CA TRP A 61 13.11 -1.33 4.96
C TRP A 61 12.82 -2.73 5.49
N ALA A 62 11.65 -3.26 5.18
CA ALA A 62 11.30 -4.65 5.42
C ALA A 62 10.59 -5.19 4.18
N ASN A 63 10.80 -6.47 3.87
CA ASN A 63 10.21 -7.11 2.70
C ASN A 63 9.07 -8.03 3.13
N TYR A 64 7.97 -8.00 2.38
CA TYR A 64 6.77 -8.78 2.69
C TYR A 64 6.36 -9.57 1.45
N GLY A 65 6.14 -10.86 1.64
CA GLY A 65 5.68 -11.76 0.59
C GLY A 65 4.18 -11.98 0.64
N ILE A 66 3.68 -12.87 -0.22
CA ILE A 66 2.25 -13.17 -0.35
C ILE A 66 1.67 -13.57 1.02
N ASN A 67 0.52 -12.99 1.35
CA ASN A 67 -0.23 -13.17 2.59
C ASN A 67 0.41 -12.56 3.83
N GLU A 68 1.56 -11.91 3.69
CA GLU A 68 2.14 -11.16 4.81
C GLU A 68 1.54 -9.77 4.88
N GLN A 69 1.48 -9.23 6.08
CA GLN A 69 0.88 -7.91 6.35
C GLN A 69 1.90 -6.96 6.93
N PHE A 70 1.71 -5.67 6.65
CA PHE A 70 2.43 -4.62 7.35
C PHE A 70 1.49 -3.46 7.62
N ILE A 71 1.80 -2.70 8.66
CA ILE A 71 0.97 -1.61 9.15
C ILE A 71 1.72 -0.30 9.03
N ILE A 72 1.05 0.71 8.45
CA ILE A 72 1.54 2.08 8.43
C ILE A 72 0.65 2.88 9.39
N PRO A 73 1.23 3.43 10.46
CA PRO A 73 0.45 4.25 11.40
C PRO A 73 -0.08 5.52 10.73
N ALA A 74 -1.17 6.06 11.26
CA ALA A 74 -1.72 7.33 10.78
C ALA A 74 -0.69 8.44 10.88
N GLN A 75 -0.71 9.38 9.92
CA GLN A 75 0.14 10.58 9.89
C GLN A 75 1.63 10.27 9.68
N LYS A 76 1.95 9.11 9.11
CA LYS A 76 3.34 8.73 8.81
C LYS A 76 3.56 8.68 7.30
N ASN A 77 4.77 9.03 6.89
CA ASN A 77 5.22 8.80 5.52
C ASN A 77 5.75 7.38 5.41
N PHE A 78 5.69 6.83 4.21
CA PHE A 78 6.24 5.50 3.95
C PHE A 78 6.65 5.41 2.49
N LYS A 79 7.46 4.40 2.17
CA LYS A 79 7.87 4.12 0.81
C LYS A 79 7.58 2.68 0.48
N LEU A 80 7.20 2.42 -0.75
CA LEU A 80 7.02 1.07 -1.27
C LEU A 80 7.96 0.86 -2.43
N LYS A 81 8.58 -0.32 -2.48
CA LYS A 81 9.50 -0.69 -3.55
C LYS A 81 9.18 -2.10 -3.99
N VAL A 82 9.06 -2.29 -5.30
CA VAL A 82 8.83 -3.61 -5.89
C VAL A 82 9.75 -3.82 -7.08
N ASP A 83 10.24 -5.05 -7.24
CA ASP A 83 11.12 -5.42 -8.36
C ASP A 83 10.32 -6.00 -9.53
N GLY A 84 9.18 -6.60 -9.23
CA GLY A 84 8.23 -7.12 -10.22
C GLY A 84 6.84 -6.60 -9.90
N ILE A 85 5.90 -6.76 -10.83
CA ILE A 85 4.52 -6.35 -10.59
C ILE A 85 4.01 -7.03 -9.32
N SER A 86 3.46 -6.23 -8.41
CA SER A 86 2.97 -6.70 -7.13
C SER A 86 1.58 -6.14 -6.87
N ALA A 87 0.82 -6.82 -6.01
CA ALA A 87 -0.54 -6.43 -5.71
C ALA A 87 -0.80 -6.53 -4.21
N TYR A 88 -1.77 -5.75 -3.74
CA TYR A 88 -2.08 -5.67 -2.32
C TYR A 88 -3.57 -5.39 -2.09
N ILE A 89 -4.02 -5.71 -0.87
CA ILE A 89 -5.25 -5.17 -0.31
C ILE A 89 -4.84 -4.30 0.87
N CYS A 90 -5.38 -3.09 0.94
CA CYS A 90 -5.11 -2.18 2.04
C CYS A 90 -6.41 -1.86 2.76
N HIS A 91 -6.45 -2.11 4.07
CA HIS A 91 -7.57 -1.72 4.93
C HIS A 91 -7.21 -0.45 5.67
N TYR A 92 -8.17 0.46 5.77
CA TYR A 92 -7.99 1.75 6.46
C TYR A 92 -8.74 1.71 7.80
N GLU A 93 -8.10 2.27 8.85
CA GLU A 93 -8.70 2.37 10.19
C GLU A 93 -8.65 3.76 10.79
#